data_9c889076d123b7219f539a81d040e48d
#
_entry.id   9c889076d123b7219f539a81d040e48d
#
_cell.length_a   1.000
_cell.length_b   1.000
_cell.length_c   1.000
_cell.angle_alpha   90.00
_cell.angle_beta   90.00
_cell.angle_gamma   90.00
#
_symmetry.space_group_name_H-M   'P 1'
#
loop_
_entity.id
_entity.type
_entity.pdbx_description
1 polymer ?
#
loop_
_entity_poly.entity_id
_entity_poly.type
_entity_poly.pdbx_seq_one_letter_code
_entity_poly.pdbx_strand_id
1 'polypeptide(L)'
;MKAIFFNKTKPKEGFTLLVSKDNSYLNDLEVGRLRLGNNGDHFSGETQNEELLLEILIGSCDITTTLHGDVKKFTNLGNRKSVFDSKPDSILIGPHTTFHITCTSESTDILMPKVVLHEESSGYNPVVIKSNNVQVYEIGQGNYKRTVRVILGGNGPAKRLR
;
A
#
# COMPACT_ATOMS: atom_id res chain seq x y z
N MET A 1 17.32 -24.26 -2.98
CA MET A 1 16.39 -23.15 -2.64
C MET A 1 16.16 -22.34 -3.92
N LYS A 2 14.92 -22.16 -4.41
CA LYS A 2 14.66 -21.30 -5.56
C LYS A 2 14.74 -19.86 -5.08
N ALA A 3 15.80 -19.15 -5.44
CA ALA A 3 16.04 -17.75 -5.07
C ALA A 3 15.22 -16.73 -5.89
N ILE A 4 14.49 -17.17 -6.91
CA ILE A 4 13.74 -16.32 -7.83
C ILE A 4 12.29 -16.79 -7.87
N PHE A 5 11.40 -15.87 -7.61
CA PHE A 5 9.96 -16.03 -7.71
C PHE A 5 9.44 -15.25 -8.93
N PHE A 6 8.73 -15.93 -9.82
CA PHE A 6 8.09 -15.32 -10.98
C PHE A 6 6.57 -15.36 -10.81
N ASN A 7 5.97 -14.22 -10.53
CA ASN A 7 4.53 -14.09 -10.61
C ASN A 7 4.10 -13.88 -12.07
N LYS A 8 3.40 -14.85 -12.64
CA LYS A 8 2.85 -14.79 -14.00
C LYS A 8 1.42 -14.21 -14.04
N THR A 9 0.90 -13.76 -12.92
CA THR A 9 -0.45 -13.20 -12.83
C THR A 9 -0.50 -11.87 -13.57
N LYS A 10 -1.31 -11.81 -14.62
CA LYS A 10 -1.56 -10.54 -15.31
C LYS A 10 -2.41 -9.65 -14.40
N PRO A 11 -2.12 -8.34 -14.33
CA PRO A 11 -2.99 -7.40 -13.64
C PRO A 11 -4.41 -7.48 -14.18
N LYS A 12 -5.37 -7.67 -13.28
CA LYS A 12 -6.81 -7.69 -13.57
C LYS A 12 -7.45 -6.53 -12.84
N GLU A 13 -8.66 -6.14 -13.26
CA GLU A 13 -9.52 -5.29 -12.45
C GLU A 13 -9.90 -6.01 -11.16
N GLY A 14 -10.11 -5.24 -10.11
CA GLY A 14 -10.30 -5.74 -8.77
C GLY A 14 -8.99 -6.07 -8.05
N PHE A 15 -9.11 -6.82 -6.98
CA PHE A 15 -7.98 -7.24 -6.14
C PHE A 15 -7.29 -8.47 -6.73
N THR A 16 -5.96 -8.44 -6.75
CA THR A 16 -5.10 -9.56 -7.14
C THR A 16 -4.03 -9.78 -6.08
N LEU A 17 -3.98 -10.96 -5.49
CA LEU A 17 -2.90 -11.36 -4.58
C LEU A 17 -1.66 -11.72 -5.41
N LEU A 18 -0.56 -10.99 -5.21
CA LEU A 18 0.69 -11.17 -5.95
C LEU A 18 1.66 -12.08 -5.20
N VAL A 19 1.81 -11.86 -3.90
CA VAL A 19 2.76 -12.58 -3.03
C VAL A 19 2.03 -13.01 -1.77
N SER A 20 2.21 -14.28 -1.37
CA SER A 20 1.75 -14.83 -0.11
C SER A 20 2.64 -16.00 0.31
N LYS A 21 2.41 -16.53 1.50
CA LYS A 21 3.08 -17.75 1.99
C LYS A 21 2.86 -18.98 1.10
N ASP A 22 1.74 -19.03 0.36
CA ASP A 22 1.38 -20.18 -0.49
C ASP A 22 2.13 -20.15 -1.83
N ASN A 23 2.62 -18.99 -2.24
CA ASN A 23 3.29 -18.83 -3.53
C ASN A 23 4.72 -18.25 -3.44
N SER A 24 5.22 -18.01 -2.21
CA SER A 24 6.56 -17.49 -1.97
C SER A 24 7.18 -18.09 -0.69
N TYR A 25 8.39 -17.70 -0.36
CA TYR A 25 9.07 -18.06 0.90
C TYR A 25 8.84 -17.05 2.02
N LEU A 26 7.97 -16.05 1.79
CA LEU A 26 7.67 -15.01 2.76
C LEU A 26 6.48 -15.46 3.61
N ASN A 27 6.73 -15.74 4.88
CA ASN A 27 5.69 -16.29 5.77
C ASN A 27 4.73 -15.22 6.28
N ASP A 28 5.20 -14.01 6.47
CA ASP A 28 4.45 -12.96 7.19
C ASP A 28 4.06 -11.79 6.30
N LEU A 29 4.67 -11.68 5.10
CA LEU A 29 4.40 -10.63 4.15
C LEU A 29 3.49 -11.13 3.02
N GLU A 30 2.40 -10.45 2.81
CA GLU A 30 1.58 -10.56 1.61
C GLU A 30 1.64 -9.26 0.81
N VAL A 31 1.55 -9.38 -0.51
CA VAL A 31 1.47 -8.23 -1.39
C VAL A 31 0.30 -8.41 -2.34
N GLY A 32 -0.68 -7.55 -2.21
CA GLY A 32 -1.81 -7.43 -3.14
C GLY A 32 -1.64 -6.25 -4.09
N ARG A 33 -2.42 -6.26 -5.14
CA ARG A 33 -2.64 -5.12 -6.04
C ARG A 33 -4.12 -4.96 -6.28
N LEU A 34 -4.62 -3.74 -6.11
CA LEU A 34 -5.99 -3.36 -6.41
C LEU A 34 -6.01 -2.45 -7.62
N ARG A 35 -6.85 -2.77 -8.61
CA ARG A 35 -7.13 -1.91 -9.74
C ARG A 35 -8.63 -1.60 -9.80
N LEU A 36 -8.97 -0.34 -9.70
CA LEU A 36 -10.31 0.20 -9.92
C LEU A 36 -10.32 0.88 -11.29
N GLY A 37 -11.16 0.40 -12.19
CA GLY A 37 -11.11 0.73 -13.62
C GLY A 37 -11.85 2.01 -13.98
N ASN A 38 -12.77 2.47 -13.10
CA ASN A 38 -13.61 3.63 -13.37
C ASN A 38 -13.77 4.53 -12.14
N ASN A 39 -14.06 5.79 -12.39
CA ASN A 39 -14.50 6.72 -11.34
C ASN A 39 -15.77 6.17 -10.64
N GLY A 40 -15.75 6.15 -9.31
CA GLY A 40 -16.81 5.60 -8.47
C GLY A 40 -16.68 4.11 -8.15
N ASP A 41 -15.81 3.37 -8.84
CA ASP A 41 -15.50 1.99 -8.44
C ASP A 41 -14.95 1.97 -7.01
N HIS A 42 -15.28 0.94 -6.26
CA HIS A 42 -14.91 0.85 -4.85
C HIS A 42 -14.42 -0.54 -4.45
N PHE A 43 -13.69 -0.57 -3.34
CA PHE A 43 -13.22 -1.78 -2.69
C PHE A 43 -13.26 -1.60 -1.18
N SER A 44 -13.66 -2.63 -0.45
CA SER A 44 -13.66 -2.64 1.01
C SER A 44 -12.88 -3.83 1.55
N GLY A 45 -12.30 -3.64 2.71
CA GLY A 45 -11.58 -4.68 3.43
C GLY A 45 -11.43 -4.36 4.91
N GLU A 46 -10.80 -5.27 5.61
CA GLU A 46 -10.50 -5.15 7.03
C GLU A 46 -9.12 -5.72 7.31
N THR A 47 -8.36 -5.04 8.15
CA THR A 47 -7.13 -5.57 8.71
C THR A 47 -7.47 -6.36 9.97
N GLN A 48 -6.99 -7.60 10.06
CA GLN A 48 -7.00 -8.35 11.31
C GLN A 48 -5.87 -7.83 12.22
N ASN A 49 -5.07 -8.69 12.82
CA ASN A 49 -3.86 -8.26 13.52
C ASN A 49 -2.70 -7.98 12.55
N GLU A 50 -2.93 -7.10 11.57
CA GLU A 50 -2.04 -6.82 10.44
C GLU A 50 -1.81 -5.32 10.26
N GLU A 51 -0.65 -4.95 9.75
CA GLU A 51 -0.38 -3.64 9.15
C GLU A 51 -0.56 -3.73 7.63
N LEU A 52 -1.28 -2.80 7.05
CA LEU A 52 -1.52 -2.66 5.62
C LEU A 52 -1.07 -1.29 5.14
N LEU A 53 -0.22 -1.26 4.12
CA LEU A 53 0.07 -0.02 3.39
C LEU A 53 -0.74 0.00 2.09
N LEU A 54 -1.44 1.09 1.84
CA LEU A 54 -2.02 1.40 0.54
C LEU A 54 -1.13 2.43 -0.15
N GLU A 55 -0.33 2.00 -1.12
CA GLU A 55 0.51 2.87 -1.95
C GLU A 55 -0.19 3.13 -3.28
N ILE A 56 -0.60 4.38 -3.53
CA ILE A 56 -1.27 4.76 -4.77
C ILE A 56 -0.23 4.87 -5.89
N LEU A 57 -0.25 3.91 -6.81
CA LEU A 57 0.67 3.83 -7.94
C LEU A 57 0.26 4.77 -9.07
N ILE A 58 -1.03 4.84 -9.38
CA ILE A 58 -1.62 5.63 -10.46
C ILE A 58 -3.01 6.11 -10.02
N GLY A 59 -3.40 7.28 -10.49
CA GLY A 59 -4.72 7.84 -10.26
C GLY A 59 -4.90 8.43 -8.87
N SER A 60 -6.15 8.58 -8.45
CA SER A 60 -6.53 9.13 -7.16
C SER A 60 -7.74 8.40 -6.57
N CYS A 61 -7.82 8.42 -5.24
CA CYS A 61 -8.91 7.81 -4.50
C CYS A 61 -9.23 8.56 -3.20
N ASP A 62 -10.45 8.35 -2.73
CA ASP A 62 -10.87 8.64 -1.36
C ASP A 62 -10.78 7.35 -0.55
N ILE A 63 -10.35 7.45 0.71
CA ILE A 63 -10.28 6.32 1.64
C ILE A 63 -11.01 6.69 2.92
N THR A 64 -11.94 5.85 3.33
CA THR A 64 -12.60 5.93 4.65
C THR A 64 -12.13 4.76 5.50
N THR A 65 -11.77 5.01 6.74
CA THR A 65 -11.36 3.99 7.70
C THR A 65 -12.20 4.05 8.94
N THR A 66 -12.46 2.90 9.58
CA THR A 66 -13.16 2.83 10.86
C THR A 66 -12.38 1.94 11.82
N LEU A 67 -11.96 2.51 12.95
CA LEU A 67 -11.31 1.81 14.05
C LEU A 67 -12.11 2.06 15.34
N HIS A 68 -12.59 1.00 15.98
CA HIS A 68 -13.39 1.08 17.23
C HIS A 68 -14.56 2.07 17.15
N GLY A 69 -15.18 2.21 15.99
CA GLY A 69 -16.29 3.14 15.75
C GLY A 69 -15.85 4.56 15.38
N ASP A 70 -14.57 4.89 15.50
CA ASP A 70 -14.02 6.18 15.01
C ASP A 70 -13.83 6.14 13.49
N VAL A 71 -14.55 7.00 12.78
CA VAL A 71 -14.54 7.08 11.32
C VAL A 71 -13.65 8.23 10.86
N LYS A 72 -12.68 7.93 10.00
CA LYS A 72 -11.81 8.94 9.37
C LYS A 72 -11.91 8.86 7.88
N LYS A 73 -12.00 10.03 7.24
CA LYS A 73 -12.03 10.16 5.78
C LYS A 73 -10.79 10.90 5.29
N PHE A 74 -10.14 10.32 4.29
CA PHE A 74 -8.98 10.88 3.59
C PHE A 74 -9.35 11.06 2.13
N THR A 75 -9.34 12.28 1.64
CA THR A 75 -9.80 12.60 0.30
C THR A 75 -8.64 12.96 -0.62
N ASN A 76 -8.84 12.67 -1.91
CA ASN A 76 -7.93 13.04 -2.99
C ASN A 76 -6.49 12.58 -2.74
N LEU A 77 -6.33 11.31 -2.34
CA LEU A 77 -5.02 10.69 -2.22
C LEU A 77 -4.53 10.22 -3.60
N GLY A 78 -3.24 10.47 -3.91
CA GLY A 78 -2.61 10.08 -5.15
C GLY A 78 -2.49 11.25 -6.14
N ASN A 79 -3.12 11.18 -7.30
CA ASN A 79 -3.05 12.15 -8.40
C ASN A 79 -1.73 12.09 -9.19
N ARG A 80 -1.22 10.86 -9.45
CA ARG A 80 -0.06 10.69 -10.33
C ARG A 80 -0.42 9.84 -11.56
N LYS A 81 0.21 10.14 -12.69
CA LYS A 81 -0.04 9.46 -13.96
C LYS A 81 0.73 8.15 -14.09
N SER A 82 1.87 8.06 -13.43
CA SER A 82 2.70 6.86 -13.44
C SER A 82 3.63 6.82 -12.22
N VAL A 83 4.23 5.66 -11.95
CA VAL A 83 5.22 5.47 -10.90
C VAL A 83 6.52 6.26 -11.15
N PHE A 84 6.73 6.75 -12.36
CA PHE A 84 7.92 7.52 -12.75
C PHE A 84 7.72 9.04 -12.65
N ASP A 85 6.47 9.52 -12.67
CA ASP A 85 6.13 10.95 -12.66
C ASP A 85 6.49 11.64 -11.36
N SER A 86 6.04 11.07 -10.25
CA SER A 86 6.12 11.68 -8.92
C SER A 86 6.26 10.65 -7.82
N LYS A 87 6.45 11.12 -6.60
CA LYS A 87 6.42 10.30 -5.40
C LYS A 87 4.96 9.91 -5.08
N PRO A 88 4.71 8.72 -4.49
CA PRO A 88 3.35 8.31 -4.14
C PRO A 88 2.80 9.05 -2.92
N ASP A 89 1.49 9.26 -2.89
CA ASP A 89 0.75 9.32 -1.63
C ASP A 89 0.49 7.89 -1.17
N SER A 90 0.54 7.67 0.13
CA SER A 90 0.29 6.37 0.74
C SER A 90 -0.45 6.53 2.07
N ILE A 91 -1.13 5.49 2.51
CA ILE A 91 -1.73 5.44 3.85
C ILE A 91 -1.38 4.11 4.52
N LEU A 92 -0.84 4.19 5.72
CA LEU A 92 -0.63 3.04 6.60
C LEU A 92 -1.87 2.85 7.46
N ILE A 93 -2.45 1.66 7.41
CA ILE A 93 -3.63 1.25 8.18
C ILE A 93 -3.16 0.22 9.21
N GLY A 94 -3.46 0.49 10.48
CA GLY A 94 -3.15 -0.40 11.59
C GLY A 94 -4.12 -1.57 11.72
N PRO A 95 -3.89 -2.48 12.71
CA PRO A 95 -4.75 -3.61 12.99
C PRO A 95 -6.19 -3.22 13.30
N HIS A 96 -7.12 -4.17 13.10
CA HIS A 96 -8.55 -4.11 13.44
C HIS A 96 -9.30 -2.91 12.85
N THR A 97 -8.88 -2.50 11.66
CA THR A 97 -9.43 -1.33 10.97
C THR A 97 -10.17 -1.77 9.71
N THR A 98 -11.45 -1.44 9.61
CA THR A 98 -12.16 -1.56 8.32
C THR A 98 -11.81 -0.37 7.43
N PHE A 99 -11.74 -0.60 6.13
CA PHE A 99 -11.45 0.45 5.17
C PHE A 99 -12.30 0.33 3.91
N HIS A 100 -12.61 1.48 3.34
CA HIS A 100 -13.33 1.60 2.07
C HIS A 100 -12.59 2.56 1.17
N ILE A 101 -12.28 2.11 -0.05
CA ILE A 101 -11.56 2.87 -1.08
C ILE A 101 -12.54 3.19 -2.20
N THR A 102 -12.59 4.44 -2.64
CA THR A 102 -13.39 4.87 -3.79
C THR A 102 -12.48 5.54 -4.82
N CYS A 103 -12.47 5.06 -6.04
CA CYS A 103 -11.75 5.68 -7.15
C CYS A 103 -12.34 7.06 -7.47
N THR A 104 -11.48 8.09 -7.56
CA THR A 104 -11.88 9.49 -7.86
C THR A 104 -11.27 10.03 -9.16
N SER A 105 -10.59 9.17 -9.91
CA SER A 105 -10.02 9.45 -11.25
C SER A 105 -10.59 8.48 -12.29
N GLU A 106 -10.13 8.54 -13.53
CA GLU A 106 -10.51 7.56 -14.57
C GLU A 106 -10.20 6.12 -14.18
N SER A 107 -9.10 5.91 -13.48
CA SER A 107 -8.75 4.64 -12.86
C SER A 107 -7.77 4.85 -11.72
N THR A 108 -7.72 3.89 -10.79
CA THR A 108 -6.75 3.90 -9.68
C THR A 108 -6.09 2.54 -9.55
N ASP A 109 -4.77 2.56 -9.34
CA ASP A 109 -3.95 1.36 -9.16
C ASP A 109 -3.18 1.48 -7.83
N ILE A 110 -3.35 0.53 -6.93
CA ILE A 110 -2.84 0.56 -5.56
C ILE A 110 -2.05 -0.71 -5.27
N LEU A 111 -0.83 -0.56 -4.78
CA LEU A 111 -0.08 -1.66 -4.20
C LEU A 111 -0.45 -1.78 -2.72
N MET A 112 -0.65 -3.02 -2.27
CA MET A 112 -1.20 -3.34 -0.96
C MET A 112 -0.30 -4.37 -0.22
N PRO A 113 0.93 -3.99 0.19
CA PRO A 113 1.70 -4.85 1.08
C PRO A 113 1.10 -4.85 2.48
N LYS A 114 0.99 -6.04 3.08
CA LYS A 114 0.55 -6.22 4.46
C LYS A 114 1.44 -7.21 5.20
N VAL A 115 1.54 -7.04 6.50
CA VAL A 115 2.32 -7.91 7.39
C VAL A 115 1.55 -8.24 8.65
N VAL A 116 1.57 -9.50 9.05
CA VAL A 116 0.98 -9.96 10.31
C VAL A 116 1.85 -9.49 11.48
N LEU A 117 1.24 -8.95 12.54
CA LEU A 117 1.92 -8.65 13.80
C LEU A 117 2.02 -9.94 14.65
N HIS A 118 3.18 -10.15 15.28
CA HIS A 118 3.36 -11.33 16.16
C HIS A 118 2.69 -11.15 17.51
N GLU A 119 2.61 -9.89 17.97
CA GLU A 119 1.93 -9.54 19.21
C GLU A 119 0.56 -8.94 18.87
N GLU A 120 -0.43 -9.25 19.70
CA GLU A 120 -1.76 -8.67 19.57
C GLU A 120 -1.69 -7.15 19.74
N SER A 121 -2.44 -6.42 18.93
CA SER A 121 -2.46 -4.98 18.96
C SER A 121 -3.89 -4.47 18.97
N SER A 122 -4.19 -3.51 19.83
CA SER A 122 -5.50 -2.83 19.85
C SER A 122 -5.77 -1.95 18.63
N GLY A 123 -4.83 -1.92 17.69
CA GLY A 123 -4.90 -1.02 16.53
C GLY A 123 -4.33 0.38 16.85
N TYR A 124 -4.22 1.19 15.82
CA TYR A 124 -3.81 2.59 15.89
C TYR A 124 -4.36 3.36 14.68
N ASN A 125 -4.47 4.68 14.87
CA ASN A 125 -5.02 5.54 13.81
C ASN A 125 -4.23 5.44 12.50
N PRO A 126 -4.91 5.41 11.36
CA PRO A 126 -4.25 5.45 10.05
C PRO A 126 -3.36 6.68 9.90
N VAL A 127 -2.22 6.49 9.24
CA VAL A 127 -1.22 7.54 8.99
C VAL A 127 -1.05 7.76 7.50
N VAL A 128 -1.35 8.98 7.05
CA VAL A 128 -1.11 9.39 5.66
C VAL A 128 0.34 9.82 5.47
N ILE A 129 1.00 9.24 4.49
CA ILE A 129 2.33 9.63 4.03
C ILE A 129 2.14 10.37 2.69
N LYS A 130 2.18 11.69 2.75
CA LYS A 130 2.07 12.52 1.54
C LYS A 130 3.35 12.48 0.71
N SER A 131 3.21 12.60 -0.59
CA SER A 131 4.30 12.54 -1.56
C SER A 131 5.45 13.52 -1.26
N ASN A 132 5.16 14.71 -0.73
CA ASN A 132 6.18 15.67 -0.33
C ASN A 132 7.03 15.20 0.87
N ASN A 133 6.52 14.31 1.71
CA ASN A 133 7.21 13.75 2.87
C ASN A 133 8.02 12.47 2.56
N VAL A 134 7.85 11.90 1.36
CA VAL A 134 8.62 10.71 0.94
C VAL A 134 10.08 11.10 0.73
N GLN A 135 10.97 10.43 1.46
CA GLN A 135 12.41 10.64 1.35
C GLN A 135 12.95 10.04 0.05
N VAL A 136 13.92 10.72 -0.55
CA VAL A 136 14.54 10.29 -1.81
C VAL A 136 16.03 10.24 -1.63
N TYR A 137 16.64 9.12 -2.02
CA TYR A 137 18.07 8.90 -1.96
C TYR A 137 18.60 8.51 -3.34
N GLU A 138 19.72 9.10 -3.73
CA GLU A 138 20.52 8.63 -4.86
C GLU A 138 21.57 7.66 -4.34
N ILE A 139 21.54 6.40 -4.78
CA ILE A 139 22.49 5.36 -4.39
C ILE A 139 23.14 4.70 -5.59
N GLY A 140 24.40 4.26 -5.39
CA GLY A 140 25.22 3.67 -6.43
C GLY A 140 26.01 4.70 -7.23
N GLN A 141 26.85 4.22 -8.15
CA GLN A 141 27.71 5.02 -9.02
C GLN A 141 27.67 4.49 -10.46
N GLY A 142 27.95 5.37 -11.43
CA GLY A 142 27.97 5.02 -12.84
C GLY A 142 26.65 4.38 -13.30
N ASN A 143 26.71 3.24 -13.97
CA ASN A 143 25.54 2.52 -14.48
C ASN A 143 24.67 1.86 -13.40
N TYR A 144 25.12 1.86 -12.14
CA TYR A 144 24.36 1.33 -11.00
C TYR A 144 23.68 2.44 -10.18
N LYS A 145 23.73 3.68 -10.66
CA LYS A 145 23.03 4.80 -10.01
C LYS A 145 21.52 4.59 -10.10
N ARG A 146 20.85 4.74 -8.96
CA ARG A 146 19.39 4.59 -8.84
C ARG A 146 18.82 5.55 -7.81
N THR A 147 17.60 5.98 -8.05
CA THR A 147 16.80 6.77 -7.12
C THR A 147 15.95 5.84 -6.27
N VAL A 148 16.10 5.89 -4.97
CA VAL A 148 15.28 5.13 -4.00
C VAL A 148 14.32 6.07 -3.30
N ARG A 149 13.04 5.73 -3.30
CA ARG A 149 11.97 6.44 -2.59
C ARG A 149 11.57 5.62 -1.37
N VAL A 150 11.78 6.17 -0.18
CA VAL A 150 11.46 5.47 1.07
C VAL A 150 10.13 5.98 1.61
N ILE A 151 9.11 5.14 1.53
CA ILE A 151 7.74 5.44 2.01
C ILE A 151 7.67 5.18 3.51
N LEU A 152 8.09 3.99 3.94
CA LEU A 152 8.19 3.60 5.34
C LEU A 152 9.67 3.34 5.66
N GLY A 153 10.24 4.11 6.56
CA GLY A 153 11.62 3.95 7.02
C GLY A 153 11.70 3.48 8.47
N GLY A 154 12.90 3.21 8.96
CA GLY A 154 13.13 2.68 10.32
C GLY A 154 12.55 3.52 11.46
N ASN A 155 12.36 4.82 11.24
CA ASN A 155 11.73 5.75 12.19
C ASN A 155 10.26 6.07 11.81
N GLY A 156 9.67 5.33 10.88
CA GLY A 156 8.29 5.49 10.45
C GLY A 156 7.26 4.98 11.46
N PRO A 157 5.98 5.23 11.21
CA PRO A 157 4.89 4.87 12.12
C PRO A 157 4.60 3.37 12.18
N ALA A 158 5.07 2.58 11.20
CA ALA A 158 4.84 1.15 11.16
C ALA A 158 5.61 0.41 12.27
N LYS A 159 4.98 -0.57 12.89
CA LYS A 159 5.61 -1.44 13.88
C LYS A 159 6.50 -2.49 13.20
N ARG A 160 6.05 -3.03 12.09
CA ARG A 160 6.69 -4.16 11.41
C ARG A 160 6.86 -3.98 9.89
N LEU A 161 5.93 -3.31 9.22
CA LEU A 161 5.99 -3.01 7.79
C LEU A 161 6.96 -1.84 7.52
N ARG A 162 8.25 -2.14 7.32
CA ARG A 162 9.33 -1.15 7.08
C ARG A 162 10.37 -1.68 6.10
#